data_58d111d27e384095243eb0353b369fa8
#
_entry.id   58d111d27e384095243eb0353b369fa8
#
_cell.length_a   1.000
_cell.length_b   1.000
_cell.length_c   1.000
_cell.angle_alpha   90.00
_cell.angle_beta   90.00
_cell.angle_gamma   90.00
#
_symmetry.space_group_name_H-M   'P 1'
#
loop_
_entity.id
_entity.type
_entity.pdbx_description
1 polymer ?
#
loop_
_entity_poly.entity_id
_entity_poly.type
_entity_poly.pdbx_seq_one_letter_code
_entity_poly.pdbx_strand_id
1 'polypeptide(L)'
;DKINYLDREEIWAADETQVYYLDTAMEYSPPMACGRDMADRILEMEREGWDALCIRADTPEDGDSILQNNAHLARLPVVFLSDHPAALEAALRAYHGRAIVDSRSALDPRELGRIAARYGAVVL
;
A
#
# COMPACT_ATOMS: atom_id res chain seq x y z
N ASP A 1 -23.53 -5.64 0.77
CA ASP A 1 -22.65 -4.71 0.25
C ASP A 1 -21.34 -4.67 1.04
N LYS A 2 -20.64 -3.57 1.11
CA LYS A 2 -19.29 -3.53 1.70
C LYS A 2 -19.24 -3.95 3.16
N ILE A 3 -20.28 -3.72 3.90
CA ILE A 3 -20.34 -4.10 5.31
C ILE A 3 -20.28 -5.61 5.45
N ASN A 4 -20.84 -6.33 4.50
CA ASN A 4 -20.85 -7.79 4.54
C ASN A 4 -19.45 -8.39 4.39
N TYR A 5 -18.52 -7.66 3.82
CA TYR A 5 -17.15 -8.13 3.69
C TYR A 5 -16.44 -8.21 5.03
N LEU A 6 -16.76 -7.29 5.93
CA LEU A 6 -16.18 -7.31 7.26
C LEU A 6 -16.64 -8.56 8.02
N ASP A 7 -17.91 -8.92 7.88
CA ASP A 7 -18.47 -10.09 8.55
C ASP A 7 -17.90 -11.40 8.01
N ARG A 8 -17.41 -11.38 6.79
CA ARG A 8 -16.83 -12.55 6.13
C ARG A 8 -15.32 -12.59 6.21
N GLU A 9 -14.73 -11.66 6.91
CA GLU A 9 -13.29 -11.50 6.98
C GLU A 9 -12.67 -11.15 5.63
N GLU A 10 -13.47 -10.72 4.68
CA GLU A 10 -13.00 -10.23 3.40
C GLU A 10 -12.69 -8.74 3.50
N ILE A 11 -11.52 -8.38 3.03
CA ILE A 11 -11.07 -7.00 3.00
C ILE A 11 -10.75 -6.66 1.56
N TRP A 12 -10.91 -5.41 1.18
CA TRP A 12 -10.63 -4.99 -0.19
C TRP A 12 -9.75 -3.76 -0.23
N ALA A 13 -8.98 -3.64 -1.31
CA ALA A 13 -8.21 -2.47 -1.65
C ALA A 13 -8.54 -2.06 -3.08
N ALA A 14 -8.22 -0.84 -3.45
CA ALA A 14 -8.49 -0.34 -4.77
C ALA A 14 -7.40 0.63 -5.22
N ASP A 15 -7.13 0.64 -6.51
CA ASP A 15 -6.39 1.72 -7.15
C ASP A 15 -7.36 2.53 -8.03
N GLU A 16 -6.84 3.35 -8.93
CA GLU A 16 -7.71 4.20 -9.76
C GLU A 16 -8.48 3.43 -10.84
N THR A 17 -8.12 2.16 -11.08
CA THR A 17 -8.72 1.36 -12.16
C THR A 17 -9.32 0.04 -11.71
N GLN A 18 -8.91 -0.51 -10.57
CA GLN A 18 -9.28 -1.86 -10.15
C GLN A 18 -9.59 -1.92 -8.66
N VAL A 19 -10.44 -2.88 -8.30
CA VAL A 19 -10.73 -3.22 -6.91
C VAL A 19 -10.29 -4.65 -6.67
N TYR A 20 -9.56 -4.88 -5.59
CA TYR A 20 -9.02 -6.18 -5.22
C TYR A 20 -9.69 -6.69 -3.95
N TYR A 21 -9.96 -7.97 -3.90
CA TYR A 21 -10.40 -8.64 -2.68
C TYR A 21 -9.19 -9.22 -1.99
N LEU A 22 -9.03 -8.88 -0.72
CA LEU A 22 -7.86 -9.25 0.06
C LEU A 22 -8.19 -10.40 1.01
N ASP A 23 -7.20 -11.25 1.26
CA ASP A 23 -7.31 -12.26 2.30
C ASP A 23 -5.98 -12.36 3.07
N THR A 24 -6.00 -13.13 4.16
CA THR A 24 -4.84 -13.26 5.03
C THR A 24 -3.73 -14.13 4.44
N ALA A 25 -4.02 -14.83 3.35
CA ALA A 25 -3.03 -15.67 2.66
C ALA A 25 -2.26 -14.91 1.58
N MET A 26 -2.52 -13.62 1.38
CA MET A 26 -1.80 -12.82 0.40
C MET A 26 -0.31 -12.77 0.70
N GLU A 27 0.48 -12.99 -0.34
CA GLU A 27 1.92 -12.88 -0.22
C GLU A 27 2.38 -11.52 -0.75
N TYR A 28 3.00 -10.74 0.12
CA TYR A 28 3.55 -9.43 -0.24
C TYR A 28 4.93 -9.59 -0.83
N SER A 29 5.27 -8.76 -1.81
CA SER A 29 6.63 -8.67 -2.29
C SER A 29 7.58 -8.24 -1.16
N PRO A 30 8.89 -8.49 -1.28
CA PRO A 30 9.85 -7.84 -0.39
C PRO A 30 9.68 -6.32 -0.46
N PRO A 31 9.92 -5.61 0.66
CA PRO A 31 9.77 -4.16 0.66
C PRO A 31 10.69 -3.50 -0.36
N MET A 32 10.12 -2.64 -1.18
CA MET A 32 10.81 -1.92 -2.22
C MET A 32 10.94 -0.46 -1.84
N ALA A 33 12.17 0.06 -1.83
CA ALA A 33 12.38 1.47 -1.55
C ALA A 33 11.92 2.33 -2.73
N CYS A 34 11.49 3.56 -2.44
CA CYS A 34 11.16 4.52 -3.48
C CYS A 34 12.45 5.04 -4.12
N GLY A 35 12.41 5.36 -5.40
CA GLY A 35 13.58 5.85 -6.11
C GLY A 35 13.37 5.96 -7.61
N ARG A 36 14.44 6.28 -8.31
CA ARG A 36 14.39 6.53 -9.76
C ARG A 36 14.09 5.28 -10.57
N ASP A 37 14.48 4.11 -10.07
CA ASP A 37 14.28 2.83 -10.75
C ASP A 37 12.97 2.16 -10.35
N MET A 38 12.07 2.89 -9.73
CA MET A 38 10.84 2.34 -9.17
C MET A 38 9.98 1.64 -10.21
N ALA A 39 9.84 2.24 -11.39
CA ALA A 39 9.03 1.66 -12.46
C ALA A 39 9.55 0.28 -12.88
N ASP A 40 10.87 0.15 -13.05
CA ASP A 40 11.48 -1.11 -13.44
C ASP A 40 11.32 -2.17 -12.35
N ARG A 41 11.45 -1.77 -11.11
CA ARG A 41 11.32 -2.66 -9.97
C ARG A 41 9.88 -3.15 -9.78
N ILE A 42 8.91 -2.28 -10.00
CA ILE A 42 7.50 -2.66 -9.97
C ILE A 42 7.23 -3.75 -11.01
N LEU A 43 7.73 -3.56 -12.21
CA LEU A 43 7.56 -4.52 -13.29
C LEU A 43 8.20 -5.86 -12.95
N GLU A 44 9.38 -5.83 -12.34
CA GLU A 44 10.07 -7.02 -11.90
C GLU A 44 9.27 -7.79 -10.85
N MET A 45 8.70 -7.07 -9.86
CA MET A 45 7.88 -7.69 -8.82
C MET A 45 6.60 -8.31 -9.39
N GLU A 46 5.98 -7.66 -10.38
CA GLU A 46 4.84 -8.26 -11.06
C GLU A 46 5.18 -9.59 -11.71
N ARG A 47 6.35 -9.67 -12.34
CA ARG A 47 6.80 -10.89 -13.00
C ARG A 47 7.08 -12.02 -12.02
N GLU A 48 7.45 -11.69 -10.79
CA GLU A 48 7.70 -12.68 -9.75
C GLU A 48 6.43 -13.32 -9.20
N GLY A 49 5.27 -12.73 -9.48
CA GLY A 49 3.99 -13.34 -9.11
C GLY A 49 3.54 -13.08 -7.68
N TRP A 50 4.01 -12.00 -7.05
CA TRP A 50 3.52 -11.61 -5.72
C TRP A 50 2.07 -11.14 -5.80
N ASP A 51 1.33 -11.34 -4.72
CA ASP A 51 -0.08 -10.93 -4.66
C ASP A 51 -0.25 -9.44 -4.43
N ALA A 52 0.73 -8.79 -3.82
CA ALA A 52 0.70 -7.36 -3.54
C ALA A 52 2.11 -6.81 -3.57
N LEU A 53 2.22 -5.53 -3.93
CA LEU A 53 3.50 -4.81 -3.94
C LEU A 53 3.69 -4.12 -2.61
N CYS A 54 4.75 -4.45 -1.90
CA CYS A 54 5.11 -3.79 -0.65
C CYS A 54 6.11 -2.67 -0.93
N ILE A 55 5.78 -1.44 -0.57
CA ILE A 55 6.60 -0.27 -0.80
C ILE A 55 6.97 0.35 0.54
N ARG A 56 8.26 0.55 0.76
CA ARG A 56 8.76 1.21 1.96
C ARG A 56 8.81 2.71 1.73
N ALA A 57 8.19 3.47 2.62
CA ALA A 57 8.26 4.92 2.64
C ALA A 57 9.08 5.36 3.84
N ASP A 58 10.23 5.98 3.60
CA ASP A 58 11.16 6.40 4.66
C ASP A 58 11.12 7.89 4.92
N THR A 59 10.77 8.68 3.90
CA THR A 59 10.72 10.14 4.00
C THR A 59 9.45 10.66 3.32
N PRO A 60 8.99 11.88 3.67
CA PRO A 60 7.85 12.49 2.97
C PRO A 60 8.10 12.68 1.47
N GLU A 61 9.35 12.87 1.06
CA GLU A 61 9.71 13.02 -0.35
C GLU A 61 9.46 11.76 -1.15
N ASP A 62 9.38 10.61 -0.50
CA ASP A 62 9.02 9.36 -1.16
C ASP A 62 7.61 9.42 -1.75
N GLY A 63 6.75 10.29 -1.23
CA GLY A 63 5.45 10.54 -1.83
C GLY A 63 5.52 11.01 -3.27
N ASP A 64 6.56 11.75 -3.63
CA ASP A 64 6.75 12.21 -5.02
C ASP A 64 6.98 11.03 -5.97
N SER A 65 7.74 10.04 -5.52
CA SER A 65 7.97 8.83 -6.30
C SER A 65 6.68 8.04 -6.48
N ILE A 66 5.86 7.95 -5.44
CA ILE A 66 4.55 7.31 -5.52
C ILE A 66 3.67 8.04 -6.53
N LEU A 67 3.61 9.36 -6.44
CA LEU A 67 2.78 10.17 -7.32
C LEU A 67 3.17 9.97 -8.79
N GLN A 68 4.46 9.91 -9.08
CA GLN A 68 4.95 9.75 -10.44
C GLN A 68 4.71 8.34 -10.99
N ASN A 69 4.51 7.36 -10.14
CA ASN A 69 4.42 5.96 -10.54
C ASN A 69 3.03 5.35 -10.37
N ASN A 70 1.98 6.15 -10.15
CA ASN A 70 0.63 5.62 -9.96
C ASN A 70 0.17 4.71 -11.11
N ALA A 71 0.50 5.06 -12.34
CA ALA A 71 0.12 4.24 -13.48
C ALA A 71 0.74 2.85 -13.43
N HIS A 72 1.97 2.75 -12.94
CA HIS A 72 2.64 1.46 -12.78
C HIS A 72 2.11 0.68 -11.59
N LEU A 73 1.62 1.38 -10.57
CA LEU A 73 1.09 0.77 -9.35
C LEU A 73 -0.35 0.26 -9.49
N ALA A 74 -0.99 0.55 -10.62
CA ALA A 74 -2.40 0.24 -10.82
C ALA A 74 -2.69 -1.24 -11.11
N ARG A 75 -1.68 -2.11 -11.10
CA ARG A 75 -1.83 -3.50 -11.52
C ARG A 75 -1.97 -4.51 -10.39
N LEU A 76 -1.51 -4.15 -9.20
CA LEU A 76 -1.57 -5.01 -8.02
C LEU A 76 -1.98 -4.18 -6.81
N PRO A 77 -2.53 -4.82 -5.78
CA PRO A 77 -2.72 -4.13 -4.51
C PRO A 77 -1.39 -3.61 -3.99
N VAL A 78 -1.42 -2.44 -3.36
CA VAL A 78 -0.23 -1.78 -2.84
C VAL A 78 -0.26 -1.78 -1.33
N VAL A 79 0.84 -2.21 -0.72
CA VAL A 79 1.05 -2.23 0.73
C VAL A 79 2.15 -1.23 1.05
N PHE A 80 1.87 -0.27 1.92
CA PHE A 80 2.89 0.65 2.41
C PHE A 80 3.42 0.20 3.77
N LEU A 81 4.73 0.15 3.87
CA LEU A 81 5.44 -0.14 5.11
C LEU A 81 6.27 1.09 5.47
N SER A 82 6.04 1.66 6.63
CA SER A 82 6.77 2.85 7.07
C SER A 82 6.89 2.89 8.59
N ASP A 83 8.06 3.30 9.06
CA ASP A 83 8.30 3.54 10.48
C ASP A 83 8.14 5.02 10.84
N HIS A 84 7.81 5.86 9.87
CA HIS A 84 7.72 7.32 10.06
C HIS A 84 6.34 7.83 9.67
N PRO A 85 5.61 8.47 10.62
CA PRO A 85 4.24 8.92 10.34
C PRO A 85 4.13 9.86 9.14
N ALA A 86 5.05 10.82 9.04
CA ALA A 86 5.01 11.80 7.94
C ALA A 86 5.24 11.16 6.59
N ALA A 87 6.14 10.17 6.52
CA ALA A 87 6.41 9.43 5.30
C ALA A 87 5.20 8.59 4.88
N LEU A 88 4.56 7.93 5.83
CA LEU A 88 3.37 7.14 5.56
C LEU A 88 2.23 8.01 5.04
N GLU A 89 1.99 9.15 5.69
CA GLU A 89 0.94 10.06 5.24
C GLU A 89 1.20 10.59 3.83
N ALA A 90 2.45 10.94 3.54
CA ALA A 90 2.80 11.42 2.20
C ALA A 90 2.56 10.34 1.13
N ALA A 91 2.92 9.10 1.43
CA ALA A 91 2.70 7.98 0.52
C ALA A 91 1.21 7.74 0.28
N LEU A 92 0.41 7.71 1.34
CA LEU A 92 -1.03 7.48 1.23
C LEU A 92 -1.73 8.61 0.48
N ARG A 93 -1.28 9.85 0.69
CA ARG A 93 -1.84 11.01 -0.01
C ARG A 93 -1.52 10.98 -1.50
N ALA A 94 -0.34 10.51 -1.85
CA ALA A 94 0.13 10.48 -3.24
C ALA A 94 -0.47 9.32 -4.04
N TYR A 95 -0.82 8.22 -3.37
CA TYR A 95 -1.33 7.03 -4.05
C TYR A 95 -2.80 7.21 -4.46
N HIS A 96 -3.10 6.92 -5.73
CA HIS A 96 -4.43 7.02 -6.29
C HIS A 96 -5.20 5.71 -6.10
N GLY A 97 -5.63 5.44 -4.90
CA GLY A 97 -6.39 4.23 -4.62
C GLY A 97 -6.50 3.97 -3.14
N ARG A 98 -7.06 2.83 -2.79
CA ARG A 98 -7.16 2.39 -1.41
C ARG A 98 -6.02 1.42 -1.12
N ALA A 99 -5.10 1.86 -0.30
CA ALA A 99 -3.90 1.10 0.01
C ALA A 99 -4.11 0.19 1.22
N ILE A 100 -3.20 -0.76 1.36
CA ILE A 100 -3.00 -1.54 2.58
C ILE A 100 -1.85 -0.88 3.33
N VAL A 101 -1.94 -0.85 4.66
CA VAL A 101 -0.85 -0.41 5.52
C VAL A 101 -0.36 -1.61 6.32
N ASP A 102 0.92 -1.89 6.24
CA ASP A 102 1.54 -3.03 6.92
C ASP A 102 1.70 -2.71 8.41
N SER A 103 1.11 -3.54 9.25
CA SER A 103 1.17 -3.35 10.71
C SER A 103 2.50 -3.79 11.33
N ARG A 104 3.40 -4.35 10.56
CA ARG A 104 4.70 -4.84 11.06
C ARG A 104 5.74 -3.73 11.22
N SER A 105 5.37 -2.47 10.99
CA SER A 105 6.27 -1.35 11.18
C SER A 105 6.47 -1.04 12.67
N ALA A 106 7.44 -0.15 12.95
CA ALA A 106 7.72 0.31 14.30
C ALA A 106 6.74 1.38 14.80
N LEU A 107 5.76 1.78 13.99
CA LEU A 107 4.77 2.77 14.39
C LEU A 107 3.84 2.23 15.48
N ASP A 108 3.46 3.12 16.40
CA ASP A 108 2.43 2.82 17.40
C ASP A 108 1.15 2.38 16.67
N PRO A 109 0.55 1.24 17.03
CA PRO A 109 -0.67 0.75 16.39
C PRO A 109 -1.83 1.76 16.38
N ARG A 110 -1.95 2.57 17.41
CA ARG A 110 -3.00 3.61 17.46
C ARG A 110 -2.76 4.70 16.44
N GLU A 111 -1.53 5.13 16.30
CA GLU A 111 -1.17 6.13 15.31
C GLU A 111 -1.32 5.59 13.91
N LEU A 112 -0.89 4.36 13.69
CA LEU A 112 -1.03 3.68 12.41
C LEU A 112 -2.51 3.62 11.99
N GLY A 113 -3.38 3.20 12.91
CA GLY A 113 -4.81 3.11 12.65
C GLY A 113 -5.43 4.46 12.35
N ARG A 114 -5.01 5.50 13.06
CA ARG A 114 -5.51 6.86 12.83
C ARG A 114 -5.13 7.39 11.45
N ILE A 115 -3.88 7.17 11.05
CA ILE A 115 -3.40 7.58 9.74
C ILE A 115 -4.14 6.81 8.65
N ALA A 116 -4.24 5.50 8.79
CA ALA A 116 -4.94 4.67 7.81
C ALA A 116 -6.38 5.10 7.64
N ALA A 117 -7.08 5.37 8.75
CA ALA A 117 -8.47 5.83 8.70
C ALA A 117 -8.63 7.16 7.96
N ARG A 118 -7.68 8.07 8.15
CA ARG A 118 -7.72 9.39 7.49
C ARG A 118 -7.69 9.26 5.97
N TYR A 119 -6.96 8.30 5.45
CA TYR A 119 -6.78 8.12 4.00
C TYR A 119 -7.59 6.95 3.43
N GLY A 120 -8.44 6.35 4.24
CA GLY A 120 -9.27 5.23 3.80
C GLY A 120 -8.48 3.95 3.53
N ALA A 121 -7.31 3.81 4.14
CA ALA A 121 -6.47 2.63 3.97
C ALA A 121 -6.89 1.51 4.92
N VAL A 122 -6.49 0.30 4.58
CA VAL A 122 -6.76 -0.91 5.36
C VAL A 122 -5.49 -1.33 6.08
N VAL A 123 -5.57 -1.58 7.39
CA VAL A 123 -4.41 -2.09 8.15
C VAL A 123 -4.47 -3.61 8.20
N LEU A 124 -3.39 -4.24 7.77
CA LEU A 124 -3.27 -5.70 7.82
C LEU A 124 -2.01 -6.17 8.55
#